data_8aade843a893b8d00ad381aa76ee074f
#
_entry.id   8aade843a893b8d00ad381aa76ee074f
#
_cell.length_a   1.000
_cell.length_b   1.000
_cell.length_c   1.000
_cell.angle_alpha   90.00
_cell.angle_beta   90.00
_cell.angle_gamma   90.00
#
_symmetry.space_group_name_H-M   'P 1'
#
loop_
_entity.id
_entity.type
_entity.pdbx_description
1 polymer ?
#
loop_
_entity_poly.entity_id
_entity_poly.type
_entity_poly.pdbx_seq_one_letter_code
_entity_poly.pdbx_strand_id
1 'polypeptide(L)'
;MRKRYAEDGVQKAIVRYLRINGFLFTSTGAGLIKSMRTQMVMKALGYLTGTPDLIVWIGGGTLNIECKAPKTMRYSAKTDRMVVNTAGGRQSDSQKEFEESVKQIRGHHYIVASDPMDVVNYIQEHGIKPI
;
A
#
# COMPACT_ATOMS: atom_id res chain seq x y z
N MET A 1 -16.29 -11.30 0.52
CA MET A 1 -15.04 -11.00 -0.22
C MET A 1 -13.84 -11.32 0.64
N ARG A 2 -12.91 -12.04 0.10
CA ARG A 2 -11.65 -12.30 0.81
C ARG A 2 -10.84 -11.03 0.91
N LYS A 3 -10.21 -10.80 2.07
CA LYS A 3 -9.41 -9.60 2.38
C LYS A 3 -8.39 -9.26 1.28
N ARG A 4 -7.74 -10.27 0.72
CA ARG A 4 -6.75 -10.12 -0.34
C ARG A 4 -7.34 -9.50 -1.62
N TYR A 5 -8.53 -9.94 -2.04
CA TYR A 5 -9.15 -9.36 -3.24
C TYR A 5 -9.50 -7.89 -3.05
N ALA A 6 -9.85 -7.51 -1.82
CA ALA A 6 -10.11 -6.11 -1.51
C ALA A 6 -8.83 -5.27 -1.59
N GLU A 7 -7.69 -5.79 -1.10
CA GLU A 7 -6.38 -5.14 -1.25
C GLU A 7 -5.98 -5.01 -2.72
N ASP A 8 -6.15 -6.08 -3.50
CA ASP A 8 -5.84 -6.08 -4.93
C ASP A 8 -6.69 -5.04 -5.68
N GLY A 9 -7.95 -4.88 -5.32
CA GLY A 9 -8.83 -3.86 -5.87
C GLY A 9 -8.33 -2.45 -5.60
N VAL A 10 -7.90 -2.17 -4.39
CA VAL A 10 -7.30 -0.89 -4.02
C VAL A 10 -6.03 -0.64 -4.83
N GLN A 11 -5.14 -1.63 -4.88
CA GLN A 11 -3.88 -1.52 -5.63
C GLN A 11 -4.12 -1.27 -7.12
N LYS A 12 -5.04 -2.00 -7.74
CA LYS A 12 -5.38 -1.82 -9.17
C LYS A 12 -5.88 -0.40 -9.47
N ALA A 13 -6.71 0.15 -8.60
CA ALA A 13 -7.22 1.50 -8.76
C ALA A 13 -6.10 2.54 -8.63
N ILE A 14 -5.19 2.36 -7.68
CA ILE A 14 -4.01 3.23 -7.52
C ILE A 14 -3.11 3.15 -8.76
N VAL A 15 -2.85 1.94 -9.25
CA VAL A 15 -2.04 1.71 -10.45
C VAL A 15 -2.63 2.45 -11.65
N ARG A 16 -3.95 2.38 -11.81
CA ARG A 16 -4.64 3.11 -12.89
C ARG A 16 -4.43 4.62 -12.78
N TYR A 17 -4.59 5.17 -11.59
CA TYR A 17 -4.35 6.59 -11.34
C TYR A 17 -2.92 6.99 -11.67
N LEU A 18 -1.94 6.22 -11.21
CA LEU A 18 -0.52 6.51 -11.45
C LEU A 18 -0.19 6.48 -12.95
N ARG A 19 -0.72 5.50 -13.69
CA ARG A 19 -0.50 5.40 -15.14
C ARG A 19 -1.11 6.56 -15.89
N ILE A 20 -2.35 6.91 -15.58
CA ILE A 20 -3.06 8.01 -16.25
C ILE A 20 -2.32 9.33 -16.03
N ASN A 21 -1.74 9.52 -14.86
CA ASN A 21 -1.06 10.76 -14.50
C ASN A 21 0.45 10.74 -14.82
N GLY A 22 0.93 9.72 -15.52
CA GLY A 22 2.30 9.70 -16.04
C GLY A 22 3.38 9.41 -15.01
N PHE A 23 3.06 8.81 -13.89
CA PHE A 23 4.07 8.44 -12.87
C PHE A 23 4.88 7.22 -13.31
N LEU A 24 6.17 7.26 -13.02
CA LEU A 24 7.06 6.10 -13.16
C LEU A 24 7.01 5.30 -11.87
N PHE A 25 6.57 4.05 -11.95
CA PHE A 25 6.42 3.21 -10.76
C PHE A 25 6.52 1.74 -11.12
N THR A 26 6.68 0.91 -10.09
CA THR A 26 6.59 -0.55 -10.21
C THR A 26 5.92 -1.14 -8.99
N SER A 27 5.29 -2.29 -9.19
CA SER A 27 4.93 -3.14 -8.04
C SER A 27 6.18 -3.90 -7.60
N THR A 28 6.27 -4.18 -6.31
CA THR A 28 7.39 -4.93 -5.75
C THR A 28 7.15 -6.44 -5.78
N GLY A 29 5.89 -6.86 -5.98
CA GLY A 29 5.52 -8.26 -5.90
C GLY A 29 5.48 -8.80 -4.47
N ALA A 30 5.53 -7.94 -3.47
CA ALA A 30 5.56 -8.35 -2.05
C ALA A 30 4.40 -9.28 -1.67
N GLY A 31 3.20 -9.03 -2.20
CA GLY A 31 2.02 -9.85 -1.94
C GLY A 31 2.06 -11.25 -2.53
N LEU A 32 3.00 -11.53 -3.43
CA LEU A 32 3.17 -12.84 -4.06
C LEU A 32 4.17 -13.74 -3.31
N ILE A 33 4.89 -13.19 -2.35
CA ILE A 33 5.89 -13.95 -1.57
C ILE A 33 5.18 -14.57 -0.37
N LYS A 34 4.74 -15.83 -0.50
CA LYS A 34 3.87 -16.47 0.48
C LYS A 34 4.49 -17.64 1.23
N SER A 35 5.31 -18.46 0.55
CA SER A 35 5.89 -19.63 1.19
C SER A 35 7.17 -19.24 1.94
N MET A 36 7.45 -19.99 3.01
CA MET A 36 8.70 -19.82 3.77
C MET A 36 9.93 -20.01 2.88
N ARG A 37 9.87 -20.99 1.98
CA ARG A 37 10.96 -21.26 1.04
C ARG A 37 11.21 -20.08 0.10
N THR A 38 10.16 -19.51 -0.48
CA THR A 38 10.26 -18.34 -1.35
C THR A 38 10.82 -17.16 -0.57
N GLN A 39 10.37 -16.94 0.66
CA GLN A 39 10.90 -15.86 1.51
C GLN A 39 12.38 -16.01 1.77
N MET A 40 12.86 -17.23 2.05
CA MET A 40 14.28 -17.50 2.28
C MET A 40 15.11 -17.21 1.03
N VAL A 41 14.66 -17.68 -0.14
CA VAL A 41 15.34 -17.43 -1.41
C VAL A 41 15.38 -15.93 -1.71
N MET A 42 14.26 -15.24 -1.54
CA MET A 42 14.18 -13.80 -1.81
C MET A 42 15.06 -12.99 -0.88
N LYS A 43 15.12 -13.33 0.40
CA LYS A 43 16.02 -12.69 1.38
C LYS A 43 17.48 -12.86 0.98
N ALA A 44 17.86 -14.07 0.57
CA ALA A 44 19.22 -14.33 0.10
C ALA A 44 19.60 -13.49 -1.12
N LEU A 45 18.62 -13.14 -1.96
CA LEU A 45 18.80 -12.28 -3.12
C LEU A 45 18.69 -10.79 -2.79
N GLY A 46 18.51 -10.44 -1.54
CA GLY A 46 18.47 -9.05 -1.10
C GLY A 46 17.09 -8.45 -0.87
N TYR A 47 16.02 -9.26 -0.98
CA TYR A 47 14.69 -8.75 -0.68
C TYR A 47 14.53 -8.43 0.80
N LEU A 48 13.98 -7.26 1.08
CA LEU A 48 13.73 -6.80 2.45
C LEU A 48 12.27 -7.06 2.84
N THR A 49 12.07 -7.85 3.89
CA THR A 49 10.73 -8.09 4.44
C THR A 49 10.09 -6.78 4.89
N GLY A 50 8.81 -6.60 4.57
CA GLY A 50 8.11 -5.36 4.89
C GLY A 50 8.11 -4.33 3.75
N THR A 51 8.72 -4.66 2.61
CA THR A 51 8.69 -3.83 1.40
C THR A 51 7.23 -3.53 1.01
N PRO A 52 6.90 -2.27 0.67
CA PRO A 52 5.54 -1.88 0.27
C PRO A 52 5.16 -2.48 -1.09
N ASP A 53 3.87 -2.42 -1.41
CA ASP A 53 3.34 -2.98 -2.66
C ASP A 53 3.81 -2.23 -3.90
N LEU A 54 3.94 -0.91 -3.81
CA LEU A 54 4.30 -0.04 -4.94
C LEU A 54 5.41 0.92 -4.53
N ILE A 55 6.33 1.13 -5.47
CA ILE A 55 7.34 2.19 -5.36
C ILE A 55 7.19 3.12 -6.56
N VAL A 56 6.99 4.41 -6.29
CA VAL A 56 6.87 5.46 -7.29
C VAL A 56 8.12 6.34 -7.25
N TRP A 57 8.77 6.52 -8.38
CA TRP A 57 9.90 7.44 -8.47
C TRP A 57 9.40 8.86 -8.73
N ILE A 58 9.83 9.79 -7.89
CA ILE A 58 9.46 11.19 -7.96
C ILE A 58 10.71 12.05 -7.91
N GLY A 59 10.59 13.34 -8.19
CA GLY A 59 11.72 14.24 -8.12
C GLY A 59 12.36 14.23 -6.72
N GLY A 60 13.62 13.83 -6.63
CA GLY A 60 14.38 13.82 -5.38
C GLY A 60 14.10 12.66 -4.44
N GLY A 61 13.33 11.64 -4.84
CA GLY A 61 13.07 10.50 -3.96
C GLY A 61 12.03 9.53 -4.48
N THR A 62 11.28 8.94 -3.55
CA THR A 62 10.25 7.97 -3.86
C THR A 62 8.98 8.21 -3.05
N LEU A 63 7.86 7.72 -3.57
CA LEU A 63 6.63 7.54 -2.81
C LEU A 63 6.40 6.03 -2.70
N ASN A 64 6.39 5.54 -1.48
CA ASN A 64 6.17 4.14 -1.17
C ASN A 64 4.74 3.94 -0.71
N ILE A 65 4.03 3.01 -1.35
CA ILE A 65 2.59 2.81 -1.10
C ILE A 65 2.35 1.38 -0.65
N GLU A 66 1.86 1.24 0.57
CA GLU A 66 1.38 -0.03 1.11
C GLU A 66 -0.14 -0.07 0.99
N CYS A 67 -0.67 -1.05 0.27
CA CYS A 67 -2.11 -1.20 0.06
C CYS A 67 -2.71 -2.12 1.11
N LYS A 68 -3.83 -1.70 1.68
CA LYS A 68 -4.58 -2.46 2.68
C LYS A 68 -6.05 -2.56 2.29
N ALA A 69 -6.69 -3.66 2.70
CA ALA A 69 -8.12 -3.79 2.53
C ALA A 69 -8.85 -2.72 3.34
N PRO A 70 -9.86 -2.07 2.75
CA PRO A 70 -10.63 -1.08 3.48
C PRO A 70 -11.50 -1.74 4.55
N LYS A 71 -11.76 -1.00 5.61
CA LYS A 71 -12.81 -1.33 6.57
C LYS A 71 -14.16 -1.19 5.87
N THR A 72 -15.01 -2.19 5.98
CA THR A 72 -16.37 -2.12 5.43
C THR A 72 -17.41 -2.14 6.54
N MET A 73 -18.53 -1.48 6.30
CA MET A 73 -19.64 -1.38 7.25
C MET A 73 -20.87 -2.07 6.65
N ARG A 74 -21.75 -2.58 7.50
CA ARG A 74 -23.05 -3.11 7.11
C ARG A 74 -24.12 -2.65 8.08
N TYR A 75 -25.36 -2.57 7.62
CA TYR A 75 -26.50 -2.34 8.48
C TYR A 75 -26.83 -3.61 9.25
N SER A 76 -27.03 -3.48 10.55
CA SER A 76 -27.52 -4.57 11.41
C SER A 76 -28.96 -4.31 11.81
N ALA A 77 -29.89 -5.13 11.32
CA ALA A 77 -31.30 -5.07 11.71
C ALA A 77 -31.46 -5.37 13.19
N LYS A 78 -30.59 -6.18 13.79
CA LYS A 78 -30.63 -6.55 15.20
C LYS A 78 -30.38 -5.36 16.12
N THR A 79 -29.49 -4.46 15.77
CA THR A 79 -29.10 -3.28 16.57
C THR A 79 -29.59 -1.97 15.98
N ASP A 80 -30.19 -2.01 14.80
CA ASP A 80 -30.67 -0.84 14.05
C ASP A 80 -29.58 0.23 13.89
N ARG A 81 -28.36 -0.20 13.57
CA ARG A 81 -27.23 0.70 13.31
C ARG A 81 -26.21 0.05 12.38
N MET A 82 -25.32 0.88 11.83
CA MET A 82 -24.20 0.42 11.04
C MET A 82 -23.15 -0.23 11.95
N VAL A 83 -22.71 -1.41 11.57
CA VAL A 83 -21.68 -2.16 12.30
C VAL A 83 -20.56 -2.55 11.36
N VAL A 84 -19.39 -2.87 11.91
CA VAL A 84 -18.25 -3.32 11.11
C VAL A 84 -18.59 -4.66 10.46
N ASN A 85 -18.52 -4.71 9.13
CA ASN A 85 -18.72 -5.94 8.36
C ASN A 85 -17.36 -6.66 8.19
N THR A 86 -16.32 -5.93 7.73
CA THR A 86 -14.97 -6.44 7.68
C THR A 86 -14.01 -5.42 8.30
N ALA A 87 -13.10 -5.89 9.12
CA ALA A 87 -12.03 -5.04 9.63
C ALA A 87 -11.06 -4.69 8.51
N GLY A 88 -10.54 -3.47 8.51
CA GLY A 88 -9.48 -3.06 7.60
C GLY A 88 -8.19 -3.85 7.83
N GLY A 89 -7.34 -3.90 6.82
CA GLY A 89 -6.02 -4.49 6.94
C GLY A 89 -5.11 -3.67 7.86
N ARG A 90 -4.15 -4.34 8.50
CA ARG A 90 -3.17 -3.70 9.37
C ARG A 90 -1.76 -3.96 8.86
N GLN A 91 -0.87 -3.01 9.12
CA GLN A 91 0.54 -3.22 8.85
C GLN A 91 1.11 -4.30 9.77
N SER A 92 2.00 -5.15 9.23
CA SER A 92 2.85 -6.02 10.03
C SER A 92 3.96 -5.20 10.71
N ASP A 93 4.64 -5.80 11.67
CA ASP A 93 5.76 -5.14 12.35
C ASP A 93 6.88 -4.80 11.37
N SER A 94 7.20 -5.71 10.44
CA SER A 94 8.22 -5.46 9.42
C SER A 94 7.84 -4.31 8.47
N GLN A 95 6.55 -4.16 8.15
CA GLN A 95 6.07 -3.03 7.34
C GLN A 95 6.21 -1.71 8.09
N LYS A 96 5.94 -1.69 9.39
CA LYS A 96 6.13 -0.50 10.24
C LYS A 96 7.60 -0.11 10.35
N GLU A 97 8.49 -1.09 10.48
CA GLU A 97 9.94 -0.85 10.50
C GLU A 97 10.44 -0.28 9.18
N PHE A 98 9.95 -0.80 8.07
CA PHE A 98 10.26 -0.26 6.74
C PHE A 98 9.79 1.19 6.62
N GLU A 99 8.57 1.49 7.03
CA GLU A 99 8.02 2.84 7.03
C GLU A 99 8.89 3.80 7.82
N GLU A 100 9.27 3.44 9.05
CA GLU A 100 10.12 4.28 9.88
C GLU A 100 11.48 4.55 9.23
N SER A 101 12.08 3.53 8.64
CA SER A 101 13.38 3.66 7.97
C SER A 101 13.30 4.59 6.76
N VAL A 102 12.27 4.43 5.94
CA VAL A 102 12.09 5.25 4.73
C VAL A 102 11.81 6.70 5.06
N LYS A 103 10.98 6.96 6.07
CA LYS A 103 10.62 8.33 6.47
C LYS A 103 11.81 9.16 6.97
N GLN A 104 12.88 8.50 7.41
CA GLN A 104 14.11 9.18 7.84
C GLN A 104 14.97 9.63 6.66
N ILE A 105 14.73 9.10 5.48
CA ILE A 105 15.50 9.45 4.28
C ILE A 105 14.85 10.64 3.59
N ARG A 106 15.59 11.72 3.43
CA ARG A 106 15.09 12.93 2.79
C ARG A 106 14.57 12.64 1.38
N GLY A 107 13.39 13.16 1.06
CA GLY A 107 12.76 13.00 -0.24
C GLY A 107 11.99 11.69 -0.42
N HIS A 108 11.98 10.81 0.57
CA HIS A 108 11.25 9.55 0.50
C HIS A 108 9.99 9.63 1.36
N HIS A 109 8.88 9.25 0.76
CA HIS A 109 7.56 9.27 1.38
C HIS A 109 7.05 7.84 1.54
N TYR A 110 6.17 7.64 2.51
CA TYR A 110 5.50 6.37 2.73
C TYR A 110 4.05 6.62 3.14
N ILE A 111 3.13 5.92 2.52
CA ILE A 111 1.72 5.96 2.90
C ILE A 111 1.14 4.56 2.95
N VAL A 112 0.16 4.39 3.83
CA VAL A 112 -0.71 3.21 3.85
C VAL A 112 -2.04 3.62 3.26
N ALA A 113 -2.45 2.98 2.18
CA ALA A 113 -3.66 3.32 1.45
C ALA A 113 -4.67 2.19 1.52
N SER A 114 -5.86 2.48 2.00
CA SER A 114 -7.03 1.57 1.95
C SER A 114 -8.10 2.06 0.97
N ASP A 115 -7.87 3.23 0.38
CA ASP A 115 -8.70 3.84 -0.66
C ASP A 115 -7.78 4.54 -1.66
N PRO A 116 -8.06 4.45 -2.98
CA PRO A 116 -7.24 5.17 -3.96
C PRO A 116 -7.13 6.67 -3.71
N MET A 117 -8.16 7.28 -3.13
CA MET A 117 -8.15 8.70 -2.79
C MET A 117 -7.11 9.06 -1.72
N ASP A 118 -6.69 8.10 -0.90
CA ASP A 118 -5.59 8.33 0.06
C ASP A 118 -4.32 8.74 -0.67
N VAL A 119 -4.04 8.08 -1.81
CA VAL A 119 -2.88 8.39 -2.66
C VAL A 119 -3.06 9.72 -3.36
N VAL A 120 -4.23 9.96 -3.96
CA VAL A 120 -4.54 11.21 -4.68
C VAL A 120 -4.38 12.40 -3.74
N ASN A 121 -4.98 12.33 -2.56
CA ASN A 121 -4.92 13.40 -1.56
C ASN A 121 -3.49 13.66 -1.10
N TYR A 122 -2.74 12.60 -0.83
CA TYR A 122 -1.34 12.72 -0.41
C TYR A 122 -0.49 13.42 -1.47
N ILE A 123 -0.63 12.99 -2.72
CA ILE A 123 0.08 13.57 -3.86
C ILE A 123 -0.23 15.06 -4.00
N GLN A 124 -1.49 15.44 -3.88
CA GLN A 124 -1.93 16.83 -3.97
C GLN A 124 -1.42 17.66 -2.79
N GLU A 125 -1.54 17.17 -1.58
CA GLU A 125 -1.12 17.88 -0.36
C GLU A 125 0.39 18.15 -0.34
N HIS A 126 1.19 17.24 -0.89
CA HIS A 126 2.65 17.34 -0.90
C HIS A 126 3.21 17.90 -2.21
N GLY A 127 2.35 18.25 -3.16
CA GLY A 127 2.79 18.79 -4.44
C GLY A 127 3.65 17.82 -5.24
N ILE A 128 3.42 16.53 -5.12
CA ILE A 128 4.19 15.49 -5.79
C ILE A 128 3.80 15.45 -7.26
N LYS A 129 4.82 15.44 -8.14
CA LYS A 129 4.62 15.40 -9.59
C LYS A 129 5.40 14.26 -10.21
N PRO A 130 4.96 13.75 -11.38
CA PRO A 130 5.75 12.80 -12.16
C PRO A 130 7.09 13.42 -12.55
N ILE A 131 8.06 12.56 -12.73
CA ILE A 131 9.39 12.95 -13.23
C ILE A 131 9.30 13.39 -14.68
#